data_7c2a499f7c0f023e317e15978a641122
#
_entry.id   7c2a499f7c0f023e317e15978a641122
#
_cell.length_a   1.000
_cell.length_b   1.000
_cell.length_c   1.000
_cell.angle_alpha   90.00
_cell.angle_beta   90.00
_cell.angle_gamma   90.00
#
_symmetry.space_group_name_H-M   'P 1'
#
loop_
_entity.id
_entity.type
_entity.pdbx_description
1 polymer ?
#
loop_
_entity_poly.entity_id
_entity_poly.type
_entity_poly.pdbx_seq_one_letter_code
_entity_poly.pdbx_strand_id
1 'polypeptide(L)'
;MKKQKMNKGITLIALIITIIVLLILAAVAIVAIKGDGIIAHAKNAKGDYTQAQTNEQSTLQGYLDKLEESQLESIKIKDNLNKVLSTGGNITLEDDFGNKIKVPAGFKIITKTDTENTDLNYTAETIDVTKGIVAEDGEGNQFVWIPVGTIYTDIEKTEANAKTIMLGRYANFTKTNNAYTVAQNASDYGTQVELSGLTEDTTSNHNSDYKNSIAKNIGKFCTKSLANGGYYIGRYEARVENYDASNINTYNSGDSTDWTGYVAESGKQLKLASKANSQVWNYVTQNKASSLCQSMYTNKPFESDLVNSYAWDTAIIFFQEFGGNEGNNYANKTSVNHSLANTGTSGTSYTGTEKDVICNVYDMASNCFELSTETRSGSYGPCTERGGNCINSSSYTSVRYGSSTTHANVYVSFRPLLYM
;
A
#
# COMPACT_ATOMS: atom_id res chain seq x y z
N MET A 1 16.39 -98.71 -2.74
CA MET A 1 17.37 -97.57 -2.70
C MET A 1 16.63 -96.26 -2.89
N LYS A 2 16.46 -95.50 -1.86
CA LYS A 2 15.85 -94.13 -1.92
C LYS A 2 16.94 -93.17 -2.32
N LYS A 3 16.76 -92.41 -3.47
CA LYS A 3 17.63 -91.29 -3.86
C LYS A 3 17.32 -90.07 -2.99
N GLN A 4 18.30 -89.72 -2.17
CA GLN A 4 18.27 -88.46 -1.44
C GLN A 4 18.45 -87.29 -2.42
N LYS A 5 17.48 -86.38 -2.49
CA LYS A 5 17.63 -85.11 -3.19
C LYS A 5 18.53 -84.19 -2.34
N MET A 6 19.72 -83.94 -2.80
CA MET A 6 20.57 -82.87 -2.23
C MET A 6 19.93 -81.48 -2.51
N ASN A 7 19.49 -80.83 -1.47
CA ASN A 7 19.16 -79.42 -1.54
C ASN A 7 20.47 -78.65 -1.75
N LYS A 8 20.63 -78.09 -2.92
CA LYS A 8 21.72 -77.17 -3.18
C LYS A 8 21.39 -75.84 -2.44
N GLY A 9 22.00 -75.64 -1.29
CA GLY A 9 21.93 -74.38 -0.56
C GLY A 9 22.56 -73.24 -1.40
N ILE A 10 21.95 -72.07 -1.36
CA ILE A 10 22.54 -70.89 -1.94
C ILE A 10 23.88 -70.63 -1.26
N THR A 11 24.97 -70.49 -2.04
CA THR A 11 26.28 -70.19 -1.46
C THR A 11 26.25 -68.81 -0.78
N LEU A 12 26.97 -68.65 0.33
CA LEU A 12 27.05 -67.44 1.09
C LEU A 12 27.37 -66.23 0.18
N ILE A 13 28.21 -66.43 -0.83
CA ILE A 13 28.58 -65.43 -1.83
C ILE A 13 27.37 -65.05 -2.68
N ALA A 14 26.55 -65.96 -3.12
CA ALA A 14 25.35 -65.71 -3.89
C ALA A 14 24.33 -64.86 -3.07
N LEU A 15 24.20 -65.21 -1.77
CA LEU A 15 23.32 -64.45 -0.86
C LEU A 15 23.81 -63.00 -0.66
N ILE A 16 25.13 -62.81 -0.46
CA ILE A 16 25.72 -61.46 -0.30
C ILE A 16 25.52 -60.65 -1.57
N ILE A 17 25.79 -61.23 -2.74
CA ILE A 17 25.58 -60.52 -4.02
C ILE A 17 24.11 -60.13 -4.18
N THR A 18 23.18 -61.01 -3.86
CA THR A 18 21.74 -60.70 -3.95
C THR A 18 21.34 -59.56 -3.02
N ILE A 19 21.86 -59.55 -1.79
CA ILE A 19 21.60 -58.43 -0.85
C ILE A 19 22.16 -57.10 -1.36
N ILE A 20 23.40 -57.13 -1.89
CA ILE A 20 24.01 -55.92 -2.44
C ILE A 20 23.20 -55.40 -3.63
N VAL A 21 22.79 -56.24 -4.54
CA VAL A 21 21.97 -55.88 -5.70
C VAL A 21 20.62 -55.31 -5.27
N LEU A 22 19.97 -55.92 -4.27
CA LEU A 22 18.70 -55.41 -3.72
C LEU A 22 18.88 -54.03 -3.05
N LEU A 23 19.97 -53.80 -2.32
CA LEU A 23 20.27 -52.51 -1.71
C LEU A 23 20.54 -51.43 -2.76
N ILE A 24 21.26 -51.75 -3.83
CA ILE A 24 21.49 -50.82 -4.95
C ILE A 24 20.17 -50.48 -5.65
N LEU A 25 19.34 -51.47 -5.95
CA LEU A 25 18.03 -51.27 -6.57
C LEU A 25 17.10 -50.43 -5.68
N ALA A 26 17.10 -50.68 -4.36
CA ALA A 26 16.35 -49.90 -3.40
C ALA A 26 16.86 -48.46 -3.33
N ALA A 27 18.17 -48.24 -3.33
CA ALA A 27 18.76 -46.92 -3.33
C ALA A 27 18.39 -46.11 -4.61
N VAL A 28 18.50 -46.78 -5.77
CA VAL A 28 18.10 -46.13 -7.07
C VAL A 28 16.60 -45.82 -7.09
N ALA A 29 15.75 -46.73 -6.60
CA ALA A 29 14.32 -46.51 -6.49
C ALA A 29 13.98 -45.34 -5.55
N ILE A 30 14.68 -45.24 -4.41
CA ILE A 30 14.49 -44.11 -3.45
C ILE A 30 14.93 -42.78 -4.06
N VAL A 31 16.04 -42.73 -4.80
CA VAL A 31 16.51 -41.53 -5.49
C VAL A 31 15.52 -41.13 -6.59
N ALA A 32 15.02 -42.06 -7.39
CA ALA A 32 14.02 -41.81 -8.42
C ALA A 32 12.67 -41.32 -7.84
N ILE A 33 12.35 -41.68 -6.61
CA ILE A 33 11.12 -41.24 -5.93
C ILE A 33 11.31 -39.89 -5.23
N LYS A 34 12.49 -39.60 -4.65
CA LYS A 34 12.76 -38.44 -3.82
C LYS A 34 13.37 -37.23 -4.56
N GLY A 35 14.01 -37.45 -5.70
CA GLY A 35 14.60 -36.37 -6.51
C GLY A 35 13.56 -35.73 -7.42
N ASP A 36 13.93 -35.42 -8.67
CA ASP A 36 13.04 -34.90 -9.72
C ASP A 36 12.01 -35.95 -10.23
N GLY A 37 11.71 -36.94 -9.39
CA GLY A 37 10.85 -38.06 -9.70
C GLY A 37 9.36 -37.78 -9.54
N ILE A 38 8.54 -38.83 -9.65
CA ILE A 38 7.06 -38.80 -9.70
C ILE A 38 6.44 -37.97 -8.56
N ILE A 39 7.02 -37.95 -7.37
CA ILE A 39 6.48 -37.17 -6.22
C ILE A 39 6.70 -35.69 -6.41
N ALA A 40 7.83 -35.25 -6.97
CA ALA A 40 8.09 -33.85 -7.26
C ALA A 40 7.17 -33.37 -8.38
N HIS A 41 7.03 -34.16 -9.46
CA HIS A 41 6.07 -33.83 -10.55
C HIS A 41 4.62 -33.83 -10.06
N ALA A 42 4.22 -34.73 -9.18
CA ALA A 42 2.87 -34.74 -8.58
C ALA A 42 2.61 -33.49 -7.67
N LYS A 43 3.64 -33.08 -6.91
CA LYS A 43 3.55 -31.84 -6.11
C LYS A 43 3.44 -30.61 -6.97
N ASN A 44 4.26 -30.49 -8.02
CA ASN A 44 4.23 -29.38 -8.95
C ASN A 44 2.88 -29.34 -9.70
N ALA A 45 2.42 -30.48 -10.24
CA ALA A 45 1.11 -30.59 -10.89
C ALA A 45 -0.05 -30.22 -9.93
N LYS A 46 0.04 -30.60 -8.65
CA LYS A 46 -0.95 -30.16 -7.64
C LYS A 46 -0.87 -28.66 -7.40
N GLY A 47 0.34 -28.09 -7.34
CA GLY A 47 0.55 -26.64 -7.21
C GLY A 47 -0.05 -25.89 -8.40
N ASP A 48 0.29 -26.33 -9.61
CA ASP A 48 -0.21 -25.73 -10.86
C ASP A 48 -1.75 -25.83 -10.97
N TYR A 49 -2.32 -26.98 -10.60
CA TYR A 49 -3.77 -27.18 -10.58
C TYR A 49 -4.45 -26.26 -9.56
N THR A 50 -3.91 -26.16 -8.34
CA THR A 50 -4.44 -25.26 -7.30
C THR A 50 -4.35 -23.81 -7.73
N GLN A 51 -3.23 -23.42 -8.36
CA GLN A 51 -3.06 -22.06 -8.91
C GLN A 51 -4.04 -21.79 -10.05
N ALA A 52 -4.21 -22.74 -10.98
CA ALA A 52 -5.18 -22.62 -12.07
C ALA A 52 -6.61 -22.50 -11.54
N GLN A 53 -6.98 -23.32 -10.55
CA GLN A 53 -8.30 -23.26 -9.91
C GLN A 53 -8.53 -21.92 -9.21
N THR A 54 -7.52 -21.39 -8.51
CA THR A 54 -7.60 -20.07 -7.86
C THR A 54 -7.76 -18.95 -8.89
N ASN A 55 -7.01 -19.03 -9.99
CA ASN A 55 -7.10 -18.07 -11.08
C ASN A 55 -8.47 -18.13 -11.77
N GLU A 56 -9.01 -19.34 -11.99
CA GLU A 56 -10.34 -19.54 -12.58
C GLU A 56 -11.44 -18.98 -11.66
N GLN A 57 -11.39 -19.27 -10.36
CA GLN A 57 -12.33 -18.73 -9.38
C GLN A 57 -12.25 -17.20 -9.32
N SER A 58 -11.05 -16.63 -9.34
CA SER A 58 -10.85 -15.18 -9.37
C SER A 58 -11.42 -14.55 -10.64
N THR A 59 -11.25 -15.22 -11.78
CA THR A 59 -11.78 -14.79 -13.08
C THR A 59 -13.30 -14.87 -13.10
N LEU A 60 -13.89 -15.96 -12.62
CA LEU A 60 -15.33 -16.15 -12.51
C LEU A 60 -15.96 -15.13 -11.56
N GLN A 61 -15.32 -14.87 -10.42
CA GLN A 61 -15.79 -13.84 -9.49
C GLN A 61 -15.76 -12.46 -10.16
N GLY A 62 -14.70 -12.14 -10.91
CA GLY A 62 -14.61 -10.88 -11.67
C GLY A 62 -15.69 -10.75 -12.75
N TYR A 63 -16.13 -11.85 -13.35
CA TYR A 63 -17.27 -11.84 -14.28
C TYR A 63 -18.63 -11.69 -13.56
N LEU A 64 -18.80 -12.34 -12.41
CA LEU A 64 -20.01 -12.19 -11.58
C LEU A 64 -20.13 -10.76 -11.07
N ASP A 65 -19.05 -10.19 -10.55
CA ASP A 65 -19.03 -8.79 -10.09
C ASP A 65 -19.39 -7.82 -11.23
N LYS A 66 -18.91 -8.06 -12.46
CA LYS A 66 -19.28 -7.28 -13.64
C LYS A 66 -20.73 -7.46 -14.07
N LEU A 67 -21.28 -8.66 -13.93
CA LEU A 67 -22.68 -8.95 -14.24
C LEU A 67 -23.61 -8.30 -13.21
N GLU A 68 -23.29 -8.38 -11.94
CA GLU A 68 -24.01 -7.68 -10.87
C GLU A 68 -23.94 -6.15 -11.06
N GLU A 69 -22.78 -5.63 -11.43
CA GLU A 69 -22.56 -4.20 -11.72
C GLU A 69 -23.40 -3.72 -12.93
N SER A 70 -23.60 -4.58 -13.93
CA SER A 70 -24.38 -4.25 -15.14
C SER A 70 -25.90 -4.27 -14.94
N GLN A 71 -26.39 -4.88 -13.87
CA GLN A 71 -27.82 -5.01 -13.56
C GLN A 71 -28.31 -4.05 -12.46
N LEU A 72 -27.39 -3.41 -11.73
CA LEU A 72 -27.74 -2.40 -10.74
C LEU A 72 -27.82 -1.02 -11.40
N GLU A 73 -28.92 -0.30 -11.23
CA GLU A 73 -28.95 1.15 -11.47
C GLU A 73 -27.74 1.78 -10.76
N SER A 74 -26.95 2.61 -11.47
CA SER A 74 -25.75 3.21 -10.90
C SER A 74 -26.12 4.06 -9.68
N ILE A 75 -25.61 3.68 -8.52
CA ILE A 75 -25.87 4.41 -7.28
C ILE A 75 -25.03 5.70 -7.32
N LYS A 76 -25.70 6.84 -7.37
CA LYS A 76 -25.02 8.13 -7.49
C LYS A 76 -24.41 8.58 -6.18
N ILE A 77 -23.21 9.16 -6.26
CA ILE A 77 -22.48 9.71 -5.09
C ILE A 77 -23.32 10.78 -4.41
N LYS A 78 -23.85 11.76 -5.18
CA LYS A 78 -24.59 12.90 -4.66
C LYS A 78 -25.85 12.53 -3.86
N ASP A 79 -26.50 11.41 -4.21
CA ASP A 79 -27.72 10.96 -3.55
C ASP A 79 -27.45 10.17 -2.26
N ASN A 80 -26.19 9.84 -2.00
CA ASN A 80 -25.76 8.93 -0.94
C ASN A 80 -24.72 9.52 0.01
N LEU A 81 -24.57 10.83 0.03
CA LEU A 81 -23.65 11.53 0.90
C LEU A 81 -24.02 11.37 2.37
N ASN A 82 -22.98 11.35 3.22
CA ASN A 82 -23.07 11.26 4.68
C ASN A 82 -23.81 10.00 5.21
N LYS A 83 -23.96 8.97 4.37
CA LYS A 83 -24.62 7.70 4.73
C LYS A 83 -23.64 6.54 4.63
N VAL A 84 -23.61 5.68 5.63
CA VAL A 84 -22.94 4.37 5.56
C VAL A 84 -23.89 3.43 4.80
N LEU A 85 -23.53 3.06 3.57
CA LEU A 85 -24.38 2.26 2.70
C LEU A 85 -24.25 0.76 2.94
N SER A 86 -23.09 0.32 3.43
CA SER A 86 -22.85 -1.08 3.76
C SER A 86 -21.80 -1.21 4.85
N THR A 87 -21.98 -2.20 5.72
CA THR A 87 -20.98 -2.57 6.74
C THR A 87 -20.33 -3.92 6.44
N GLY A 88 -20.91 -4.72 5.56
CA GLY A 88 -20.47 -6.08 5.24
C GLY A 88 -19.64 -6.21 3.95
N GLY A 89 -19.82 -5.28 3.01
CA GLY A 89 -19.13 -5.29 1.71
C GLY A 89 -18.82 -3.89 1.21
N ASN A 90 -17.86 -3.78 0.29
CA ASN A 90 -17.53 -2.54 -0.38
C ASN A 90 -18.62 -2.21 -1.42
N ILE A 91 -18.93 -0.92 -1.61
CA ILE A 91 -19.97 -0.48 -2.55
C ILE A 91 -19.35 0.39 -3.64
N THR A 92 -19.87 0.25 -4.86
CA THR A 92 -19.50 1.14 -5.98
C THR A 92 -20.52 2.27 -6.09
N LEU A 93 -20.03 3.50 -6.11
CA LEU A 93 -20.80 4.72 -6.40
C LEU A 93 -20.28 5.34 -7.70
N GLU A 94 -21.10 6.16 -8.33
CA GLU A 94 -20.80 6.82 -9.60
C GLU A 94 -21.05 8.34 -9.48
N ASP A 95 -20.14 9.16 -10.01
CA ASP A 95 -20.39 10.61 -10.14
C ASP A 95 -21.31 10.92 -11.35
N ASP A 96 -21.56 12.21 -11.58
CA ASP A 96 -22.43 12.61 -12.69
C ASP A 96 -21.78 12.41 -14.06
N PHE A 97 -20.48 12.25 -14.14
CA PHE A 97 -19.73 11.99 -15.37
C PHE A 97 -19.54 10.49 -15.64
N GLY A 98 -20.03 9.64 -14.74
CA GLY A 98 -19.94 8.19 -14.85
C GLY A 98 -18.61 7.61 -14.43
N ASN A 99 -17.80 8.37 -13.67
CA ASN A 99 -16.63 7.84 -13.00
C ASN A 99 -17.04 7.10 -11.74
N LYS A 100 -16.42 5.96 -11.51
CA LYS A 100 -16.76 5.08 -10.38
C LYS A 100 -15.76 5.23 -9.25
N ILE A 101 -16.27 5.13 -8.03
CA ILE A 101 -15.46 4.98 -6.81
C ILE A 101 -15.89 3.72 -6.06
N LYS A 102 -14.97 3.06 -5.40
CA LYS A 102 -15.27 1.93 -4.51
C LYS A 102 -15.20 2.42 -3.06
N VAL A 103 -16.32 2.44 -2.36
CA VAL A 103 -16.42 2.90 -0.97
C VAL A 103 -16.20 1.71 -0.03
N PRO A 104 -15.23 1.78 0.90
CA PRO A 104 -14.98 0.68 1.83
C PRO A 104 -16.18 0.42 2.77
N ALA A 105 -16.36 -0.83 3.15
CA ALA A 105 -17.40 -1.21 4.09
C ALA A 105 -17.30 -0.45 5.42
N GLY A 106 -18.39 0.16 5.86
CA GLY A 106 -18.46 0.96 7.08
C GLY A 106 -18.05 2.42 6.91
N PHE A 107 -17.71 2.84 5.69
CA PHE A 107 -17.40 4.23 5.38
C PHE A 107 -18.61 4.96 4.77
N LYS A 108 -18.61 6.27 4.89
CA LYS A 108 -19.51 7.21 4.21
C LYS A 108 -18.70 8.20 3.40
N ILE A 109 -19.24 8.70 2.30
CA ILE A 109 -18.68 9.85 1.59
C ILE A 109 -19.17 11.12 2.27
N ILE A 110 -18.27 11.98 2.70
CA ILE A 110 -18.59 13.25 3.34
C ILE A 110 -18.60 14.39 2.35
N THR A 111 -19.33 15.45 2.68
CA THR A 111 -19.41 16.68 1.86
C THR A 111 -19.33 17.90 2.75
N LYS A 112 -18.90 19.02 2.15
CA LYS A 112 -18.88 20.32 2.78
C LYS A 112 -20.29 20.85 2.98
N THR A 113 -20.55 21.37 4.18
CA THR A 113 -21.71 22.19 4.51
C THR A 113 -21.26 23.52 5.09
N ASP A 114 -22.16 24.40 5.42
CA ASP A 114 -21.83 25.70 6.03
C ASP A 114 -21.16 25.57 7.41
N THR A 115 -21.35 24.43 8.09
CA THR A 115 -20.89 24.20 9.46
C THR A 115 -19.99 22.98 9.62
N GLU A 116 -20.03 22.04 8.68
CA GLU A 116 -19.27 20.79 8.75
C GLU A 116 -18.37 20.62 7.53
N ASN A 117 -17.19 20.03 7.75
CA ASN A 117 -16.22 19.75 6.69
C ASN A 117 -15.92 20.98 5.82
N THR A 118 -15.84 22.15 6.43
CA THR A 118 -15.70 23.44 5.73
C THR A 118 -14.42 23.56 4.91
N ASP A 119 -13.46 22.70 5.16
CA ASP A 119 -12.15 22.60 4.49
C ASP A 119 -12.18 21.70 3.23
N LEU A 120 -13.30 21.03 2.92
CA LEU A 120 -13.45 20.31 1.66
C LEU A 120 -13.58 21.29 0.48
N ASN A 121 -13.02 20.91 -0.66
CA ASN A 121 -13.06 21.71 -1.89
C ASN A 121 -14.30 21.46 -2.76
N TYR A 122 -15.29 20.68 -2.28
CA TYR A 122 -16.54 20.37 -2.96
C TYR A 122 -17.76 20.38 -2.03
N THR A 123 -18.92 20.63 -2.61
CA THR A 123 -20.25 20.50 -2.00
C THR A 123 -20.98 19.31 -2.61
N ALA A 124 -22.22 19.05 -2.17
CA ALA A 124 -23.06 18.00 -2.76
C ALA A 124 -23.33 18.24 -4.26
N GLU A 125 -23.39 19.49 -4.70
CA GLU A 125 -23.67 19.86 -6.10
C GLU A 125 -22.43 19.82 -6.99
N THR A 126 -21.23 19.91 -6.40
CA THR A 126 -19.95 20.00 -7.14
C THR A 126 -19.08 18.77 -7.00
N ILE A 127 -19.56 17.73 -6.34
CA ILE A 127 -18.81 16.50 -6.08
C ILE A 127 -18.62 15.69 -7.36
N ASP A 128 -17.37 15.44 -7.69
CA ASP A 128 -16.95 14.50 -8.74
C ASP A 128 -15.61 13.86 -8.38
N VAL A 129 -15.23 12.81 -9.09
CA VAL A 129 -14.02 12.03 -8.80
C VAL A 129 -12.74 12.89 -8.88
N THR A 130 -12.73 13.96 -9.67
CA THR A 130 -11.54 14.80 -9.85
C THR A 130 -11.22 15.67 -8.62
N LYS A 131 -12.16 15.81 -7.68
CA LYS A 131 -11.99 16.66 -6.49
C LYS A 131 -11.20 16.00 -5.36
N GLY A 132 -10.90 14.71 -5.45
CA GLY A 132 -10.36 13.96 -4.33
C GLY A 132 -11.45 13.67 -3.28
N ILE A 133 -12.34 12.75 -3.62
CA ILE A 133 -13.49 12.39 -2.78
C ILE A 133 -13.03 11.80 -1.45
N VAL A 134 -13.58 12.30 -0.35
CA VAL A 134 -13.23 11.88 1.00
C VAL A 134 -14.23 10.87 1.54
N ALA A 135 -13.73 9.72 1.92
CA ALA A 135 -14.45 8.70 2.69
C ALA A 135 -14.05 8.77 4.16
N GLU A 136 -15.04 8.69 5.05
CA GLU A 136 -14.88 8.74 6.51
C GLU A 136 -15.48 7.50 7.15
N ASP A 137 -14.73 6.88 8.07
CA ASP A 137 -15.22 5.74 8.86
C ASP A 137 -16.03 6.18 10.10
N GLY A 138 -16.56 5.20 10.84
CA GLY A 138 -17.36 5.46 12.05
C GLY A 138 -16.57 6.07 13.22
N GLU A 139 -15.26 6.12 13.14
CA GLU A 139 -14.38 6.74 14.14
C GLU A 139 -13.89 8.12 13.70
N GLY A 140 -14.22 8.56 12.49
CA GLY A 140 -13.81 9.84 11.92
C GLY A 140 -12.44 9.82 11.23
N ASN A 141 -11.90 8.65 10.91
CA ASN A 141 -10.73 8.55 10.06
C ASN A 141 -11.11 8.90 8.62
N GLN A 142 -10.35 9.75 7.98
CA GLN A 142 -10.62 10.26 6.64
C GLN A 142 -9.56 9.82 5.64
N PHE A 143 -10.03 9.39 4.48
CA PHE A 143 -9.20 8.92 3.37
C PHE A 143 -9.68 9.50 2.06
N VAL A 144 -8.75 9.83 1.19
CA VAL A 144 -9.02 10.45 -0.12
C VAL A 144 -8.89 9.41 -1.22
N TRP A 145 -9.90 9.31 -2.07
CA TRP A 145 -9.89 8.48 -3.26
C TRP A 145 -8.91 9.02 -4.31
N ILE A 146 -7.98 8.19 -4.71
CA ILE A 146 -7.07 8.43 -5.83
C ILE A 146 -7.50 7.53 -6.99
N PRO A 147 -8.09 8.10 -8.04
CA PRO A 147 -8.58 7.32 -9.17
C PRO A 147 -7.43 6.80 -10.04
N VAL A 148 -7.66 5.65 -10.66
CA VAL A 148 -6.76 5.00 -11.62
C VAL A 148 -7.54 4.62 -12.87
N GLY A 149 -6.98 4.85 -14.04
CA GLY A 149 -7.61 4.62 -15.33
C GLY A 149 -8.10 5.92 -15.99
N THR A 150 -9.07 5.81 -16.87
CA THR A 150 -9.63 6.95 -17.59
C THR A 150 -10.69 7.64 -16.74
N ILE A 151 -10.52 8.92 -16.51
CA ILE A 151 -11.40 9.79 -15.74
C ILE A 151 -12.01 10.82 -16.68
N TYR A 152 -13.32 10.89 -16.69
CA TYR A 152 -14.09 11.85 -17.49
C TYR A 152 -14.40 13.08 -16.66
N THR A 153 -14.30 14.26 -17.31
CA THR A 153 -14.59 15.55 -16.72
C THR A 153 -15.90 16.15 -17.25
N ASP A 154 -16.59 15.38 -18.09
CA ASP A 154 -17.86 15.78 -18.71
C ASP A 154 -18.73 14.54 -18.98
N ILE A 155 -20.04 14.74 -19.01
CA ILE A 155 -21.03 13.68 -19.26
C ILE A 155 -20.95 13.10 -20.69
N GLU A 156 -20.45 13.88 -21.64
CA GLU A 156 -20.30 13.43 -23.03
C GLU A 156 -19.21 12.37 -23.23
N LYS A 157 -18.31 12.23 -22.24
CA LYS A 157 -17.26 11.19 -22.23
C LYS A 157 -16.41 11.12 -23.52
N THR A 158 -16.12 12.28 -24.07
CA THR A 158 -15.24 12.38 -25.26
C THR A 158 -13.77 12.23 -24.88
N GLU A 159 -12.93 11.93 -25.87
CA GLU A 159 -11.46 11.91 -25.66
C GLU A 159 -10.92 13.25 -25.15
N ALA A 160 -11.51 14.36 -25.59
CA ALA A 160 -11.14 15.71 -25.15
C ALA A 160 -11.42 15.93 -23.66
N ASN A 161 -12.43 15.26 -23.11
CA ASN A 161 -12.89 15.35 -21.72
C ASN A 161 -12.35 14.22 -20.85
N ALA A 162 -11.40 13.42 -21.37
CA ALA A 162 -10.80 12.29 -20.68
C ALA A 162 -9.37 12.60 -20.23
N LYS A 163 -9.03 12.18 -19.01
CA LYS A 163 -7.66 12.15 -18.49
C LYS A 163 -7.34 10.75 -18.01
N THR A 164 -6.14 10.27 -18.29
CA THR A 164 -5.73 8.94 -17.85
C THR A 164 -4.73 9.06 -16.70
N ILE A 165 -5.07 8.48 -15.56
CA ILE A 165 -4.19 8.33 -14.41
C ILE A 165 -3.68 6.89 -14.43
N MET A 166 -2.43 6.72 -14.78
CA MET A 166 -1.80 5.39 -14.80
C MET A 166 -1.24 5.08 -13.41
N LEU A 167 -1.61 3.92 -12.87
CA LEU A 167 -0.99 3.42 -11.65
C LEU A 167 0.47 3.06 -11.94
N GLY A 168 1.39 3.68 -11.24
CA GLY A 168 2.80 3.44 -11.51
C GLY A 168 3.75 4.18 -10.59
N ARG A 169 5.02 3.85 -10.75
CA ARG A 169 6.14 4.62 -10.22
C ARG A 169 6.64 5.56 -11.32
N TYR A 170 7.03 6.75 -10.93
CA TYR A 170 7.46 7.77 -11.88
C TYR A 170 8.85 8.29 -11.52
N ALA A 171 9.77 8.21 -12.47
CA ALA A 171 11.09 8.82 -12.37
C ALA A 171 11.05 10.32 -12.74
N ASN A 172 10.08 10.69 -13.57
CA ASN A 172 9.85 12.05 -14.02
C ASN A 172 8.35 12.36 -13.99
N PHE A 173 8.01 13.48 -13.38
CA PHE A 173 6.65 13.97 -13.23
C PHE A 173 6.30 15.08 -14.24
N THR A 174 7.04 15.17 -15.33
CA THR A 174 6.78 16.11 -16.44
C THR A 174 6.15 15.37 -17.61
N LYS A 175 5.12 15.95 -18.21
CA LYS A 175 4.48 15.38 -19.38
C LYS A 175 5.38 15.47 -20.62
N THR A 176 5.43 14.39 -21.35
CA THR A 176 5.96 14.34 -22.72
C THR A 176 4.82 13.96 -23.66
N ASN A 177 4.54 14.76 -24.67
CA ASN A 177 3.40 14.56 -25.58
C ASN A 177 2.05 14.42 -24.83
N ASN A 178 1.81 15.26 -23.85
CA ASN A 178 0.62 15.27 -22.99
C ASN A 178 0.43 14.02 -22.10
N ALA A 179 1.42 13.17 -21.96
CA ALA A 179 1.36 11.98 -21.11
C ALA A 179 2.51 11.92 -20.11
N TYR A 180 2.24 11.38 -18.93
CA TYR A 180 3.28 10.99 -17.99
C TYR A 180 3.78 9.58 -18.32
N THR A 181 5.05 9.32 -18.08
CA THR A 181 5.66 8.03 -18.37
C THR A 181 5.93 7.27 -17.08
N VAL A 182 5.29 6.12 -16.95
CA VAL A 182 5.58 5.18 -15.85
C VAL A 182 6.97 4.61 -16.05
N ALA A 183 7.77 4.60 -14.99
CA ALA A 183 9.09 4.00 -15.03
C ALA A 183 8.99 2.48 -15.16
N GLN A 184 9.78 1.93 -16.07
CA GLN A 184 9.73 0.52 -16.41
C GLN A 184 10.78 -0.30 -15.64
N ASN A 185 11.87 0.33 -15.23
CA ASN A 185 13.01 -0.36 -14.64
C ASN A 185 13.49 0.37 -13.37
N ALA A 186 14.14 -0.35 -12.49
CA ALA A 186 14.79 0.23 -11.31
C ALA A 186 15.82 1.31 -11.68
N SER A 187 16.53 1.15 -12.80
CA SER A 187 17.48 2.13 -13.32
C SER A 187 16.87 3.49 -13.63
N ASP A 188 15.57 3.54 -13.92
CA ASP A 188 14.88 4.79 -14.23
C ASP A 188 14.76 5.71 -12.98
N TYR A 189 14.97 5.16 -11.79
CA TYR A 189 14.96 5.90 -10.51
C TYR A 189 16.38 6.27 -10.02
N GLY A 190 17.40 5.96 -10.82
CA GLY A 190 18.78 6.08 -10.38
C GLY A 190 19.15 5.04 -9.29
N THR A 191 20.10 5.38 -8.43
CA THR A 191 20.57 4.48 -7.37
C THR A 191 19.66 4.46 -6.13
N GLN A 192 18.53 5.18 -6.17
CA GLN A 192 17.77 5.50 -4.96
C GLN A 192 16.60 4.58 -4.68
N VAL A 193 16.14 3.80 -5.65
CA VAL A 193 14.92 3.02 -5.47
C VAL A 193 15.06 1.65 -6.09
N GLU A 194 14.96 0.65 -5.25
CA GLU A 194 14.79 -0.71 -5.68
C GLU A 194 13.50 -1.27 -5.09
N LEU A 195 12.53 -1.56 -5.96
CA LEU A 195 11.47 -2.49 -5.65
C LEU A 195 11.70 -3.74 -6.51
N SER A 196 11.77 -4.87 -5.85
CA SER A 196 11.99 -6.16 -6.51
C SER A 196 10.71 -6.72 -7.12
N GLY A 197 10.03 -5.94 -7.93
CA GLY A 197 8.83 -6.40 -8.63
C GLY A 197 7.50 -6.09 -7.94
N LEU A 198 6.41 -6.71 -8.43
CA LEU A 198 5.04 -6.50 -7.98
C LEU A 198 4.57 -7.54 -6.95
N THR A 199 5.46 -8.32 -6.41
CA THR A 199 5.18 -9.31 -5.37
C THR A 199 5.47 -8.73 -4.00
N GLU A 200 5.01 -9.42 -2.97
CA GLU A 200 5.36 -9.15 -1.59
C GLU A 200 6.86 -8.91 -1.49
N ASP A 201 7.25 -7.79 -0.91
CA ASP A 201 8.65 -7.46 -0.80
C ASP A 201 9.28 -8.28 0.33
N THR A 202 9.57 -9.51 0.02
CA THR A 202 10.30 -10.42 0.92
C THR A 202 11.78 -10.43 0.61
N THR A 203 12.30 -9.47 -0.15
CA THR A 203 13.44 -9.75 -0.96
C THR A 203 14.74 -9.19 -0.54
N SER A 204 15.66 -9.74 -1.16
CA SER A 204 17.09 -9.65 -1.27
C SER A 204 17.73 -8.25 -1.25
N ASN A 205 16.97 -7.21 -1.36
CA ASN A 205 17.44 -5.82 -1.32
C ASN A 205 17.29 -5.20 0.06
N HIS A 206 16.57 -5.89 0.94
CA HIS A 206 16.51 -5.54 2.34
C HIS A 206 17.63 -6.21 3.10
N ASN A 207 18.22 -5.48 4.00
CA ASN A 207 18.98 -6.00 5.10
C ASN A 207 18.14 -7.10 5.81
N SER A 208 18.77 -8.13 6.38
CA SER A 208 18.12 -9.26 7.05
C SER A 208 17.07 -8.87 8.09
N ASP A 209 17.11 -7.65 8.59
CA ASP A 209 16.22 -7.11 9.62
C ASP A 209 14.83 -6.71 9.09
N TYR A 210 14.64 -6.65 7.77
CA TYR A 210 13.42 -6.18 7.10
C TYR A 210 12.55 -7.25 6.51
N LYS A 211 12.97 -8.49 6.55
CA LYS A 211 12.39 -9.60 5.77
C LYS A 211 10.88 -9.84 5.93
N ASN A 212 10.21 -9.20 6.87
CA ASN A 212 8.87 -9.64 7.23
C ASN A 212 7.80 -8.55 7.38
N SER A 213 8.08 -7.28 7.05
CA SER A 213 7.17 -6.28 7.60
C SER A 213 6.73 -5.14 6.70
N ILE A 214 7.36 -4.93 5.57
CA ILE A 214 7.29 -3.57 5.01
C ILE A 214 6.10 -3.36 4.11
N ALA A 215 5.82 -4.28 3.20
CA ALA A 215 4.59 -4.22 2.41
C ALA A 215 3.85 -5.53 2.54
N LYS A 216 2.53 -5.48 2.60
CA LYS A 216 1.74 -6.71 2.57
C LYS A 216 1.91 -7.43 1.25
N ASN A 217 1.61 -6.75 0.16
CA ASN A 217 1.73 -7.31 -1.19
C ASN A 217 1.49 -6.21 -2.22
N ILE A 218 2.55 -5.68 -2.81
CA ILE A 218 2.45 -4.63 -3.83
C ILE A 218 1.72 -5.12 -5.09
N GLY A 219 1.92 -6.36 -5.48
CA GLY A 219 1.20 -6.96 -6.60
C GLY A 219 -0.31 -7.02 -6.36
N LYS A 220 -0.72 -7.38 -5.14
CA LYS A 220 -2.12 -7.35 -4.73
C LYS A 220 -2.68 -5.93 -4.72
N PHE A 221 -1.93 -4.96 -4.18
CA PHE A 221 -2.29 -3.54 -4.24
C PHE A 221 -2.52 -3.08 -5.69
N CYS A 222 -1.56 -3.32 -6.58
CA CYS A 222 -1.66 -2.91 -7.98
C CYS A 222 -2.86 -3.58 -8.67
N THR A 223 -3.03 -4.90 -8.52
CA THR A 223 -4.13 -5.65 -9.13
C THR A 223 -5.49 -5.13 -8.67
N LYS A 224 -5.66 -4.93 -7.37
CA LYS A 224 -6.92 -4.45 -6.80
C LYS A 224 -7.20 -3.00 -7.16
N SER A 225 -6.21 -2.13 -7.12
CA SER A 225 -6.35 -0.71 -7.50
C SER A 225 -6.75 -0.56 -8.97
N LEU A 226 -6.16 -1.36 -9.86
CA LEU A 226 -6.54 -1.39 -11.29
C LEU A 226 -7.95 -1.94 -11.49
N ALA A 227 -8.31 -3.03 -10.80
CA ALA A 227 -9.63 -3.65 -10.93
C ALA A 227 -10.76 -2.76 -10.40
N ASN A 228 -10.51 -2.00 -9.34
CA ASN A 228 -11.51 -1.14 -8.71
C ASN A 228 -11.45 0.33 -9.18
N GLY A 229 -10.54 0.66 -10.09
CA GLY A 229 -10.40 2.01 -10.63
C GLY A 229 -9.77 3.02 -9.66
N GLY A 230 -9.08 2.55 -8.61
CA GLY A 230 -8.40 3.41 -7.66
C GLY A 230 -8.15 2.80 -6.29
N TYR A 231 -7.68 3.62 -5.37
CA TYR A 231 -7.36 3.31 -3.98
C TYR A 231 -7.54 4.55 -3.11
N TYR A 232 -7.38 4.42 -1.81
CA TYR A 232 -7.44 5.53 -0.87
C TYR A 232 -6.09 5.76 -0.19
N ILE A 233 -5.72 7.03 0.01
CA ILE A 233 -4.63 7.41 0.93
C ILE A 233 -5.20 8.17 2.12
N GLY A 234 -4.54 8.12 3.26
CA GLY A 234 -4.89 8.93 4.41
C GLY A 234 -5.00 10.40 4.01
N ARG A 235 -6.11 11.07 4.36
CA ARG A 235 -6.29 12.50 4.10
C ARG A 235 -5.22 13.33 4.77
N TYR A 236 -4.78 12.88 5.93
CA TYR A 236 -3.77 13.47 6.80
C TYR A 236 -2.61 12.50 7.00
N GLU A 237 -1.46 13.03 7.40
CA GLU A 237 -0.40 12.23 8.00
C GLU A 237 -0.94 11.43 9.19
N ALA A 238 -0.23 10.38 9.55
CA ALA A 238 -0.59 9.58 10.72
C ALA A 238 -0.69 10.43 11.98
N ARG A 239 -1.79 10.27 12.69
CA ARG A 239 -2.04 10.86 14.00
C ARG A 239 -1.89 9.80 15.07
N VAL A 240 -1.23 10.15 16.18
CA VAL A 240 -1.19 9.31 17.38
C VAL A 240 -2.34 9.65 18.32
N GLU A 241 -3.09 8.64 18.75
CA GLU A 241 -4.13 8.77 19.78
C GLU A 241 -3.78 7.94 21.02
N ASN A 242 -4.34 8.31 22.19
CA ASN A 242 -4.16 7.64 23.47
C ASN A 242 -2.72 7.64 24.01
N TYR A 243 -1.91 8.63 23.65
CA TYR A 243 -0.55 8.75 24.14
C TYR A 243 -0.44 9.66 25.37
N ASP A 244 0.49 9.35 26.24
CA ASP A 244 0.87 10.19 27.37
C ASP A 244 1.79 11.33 26.89
N ALA A 245 1.26 12.55 26.82
CA ALA A 245 1.99 13.72 26.34
C ALA A 245 3.17 14.11 27.26
N SER A 246 3.20 13.64 28.49
CA SER A 246 4.30 13.88 29.44
C SER A 246 5.44 12.87 29.32
N ASN A 247 5.27 11.83 28.50
CA ASN A 247 6.20 10.70 28.40
C ASN A 247 6.46 10.33 26.92
N ILE A 248 7.14 11.23 26.21
CA ILE A 248 7.55 10.99 24.82
C ILE A 248 9.06 10.76 24.80
N ASN A 249 9.48 9.60 24.32
CA ASN A 249 10.89 9.28 24.12
C ASN A 249 11.31 9.67 22.70
N THR A 250 12.11 10.73 22.59
CA THR A 250 12.59 11.27 21.32
C THR A 250 13.86 10.60 20.80
N TYR A 251 14.37 9.60 21.51
CA TYR A 251 15.64 8.94 21.17
C TYR A 251 15.45 7.43 21.03
N ASN A 252 15.75 6.91 19.83
CA ASN A 252 15.94 5.49 19.59
C ASN A 252 17.41 5.15 19.76
N SER A 253 17.74 4.16 20.59
CA SER A 253 19.12 3.69 20.80
C SER A 253 19.79 3.12 19.54
N GLY A 254 19.05 2.96 18.46
CA GLY A 254 19.52 2.35 17.22
C GLY A 254 19.40 0.83 17.19
N ASP A 255 18.93 0.21 18.27
CA ASP A 255 18.89 -1.24 18.41
C ASP A 255 17.54 -1.85 18.03
N SER A 256 16.48 -1.05 17.87
CA SER A 256 15.15 -1.52 17.54
C SER A 256 14.63 -0.97 16.23
N THR A 257 14.25 -1.88 15.33
CA THR A 257 13.59 -1.54 14.07
C THR A 257 12.07 -1.42 14.22
N ASP A 258 11.49 -1.96 15.31
CA ASP A 258 10.07 -1.85 15.67
C ASP A 258 9.89 -0.92 16.88
N TRP A 259 10.10 0.39 16.67
CA TRP A 259 10.11 1.37 17.74
C TRP A 259 9.20 2.57 17.47
N THR A 260 8.54 3.05 18.52
CA THR A 260 7.90 4.37 18.57
C THR A 260 8.22 5.08 19.85
N GLY A 261 8.44 6.39 19.78
CA GLY A 261 8.72 7.23 20.95
C GLY A 261 7.50 7.52 21.83
N TYR A 262 6.31 7.16 21.39
CA TYR A 262 5.10 7.40 22.16
C TYR A 262 4.79 6.27 23.12
N VAL A 263 4.38 6.64 24.34
CA VAL A 263 3.90 5.72 25.39
C VAL A 263 2.40 5.91 25.51
N ALA A 264 1.68 4.81 25.63
CA ALA A 264 0.23 4.86 25.82
C ALA A 264 -0.14 5.42 27.21
N GLU A 265 -1.23 6.15 27.30
CA GLU A 265 -1.88 6.46 28.56
C GLU A 265 -2.21 5.18 29.34
N SER A 266 -2.21 5.28 30.67
CA SER A 266 -2.49 4.13 31.54
C SER A 266 -3.80 3.43 31.19
N GLY A 267 -3.73 2.13 30.95
CA GLY A 267 -4.88 1.30 30.59
C GLY A 267 -5.37 1.42 29.16
N LYS A 268 -4.69 2.19 28.31
CA LYS A 268 -5.00 2.33 26.88
C LYS A 268 -3.89 1.74 26.01
N GLN A 269 -4.17 1.64 24.71
CA GLN A 269 -3.19 1.31 23.68
C GLN A 269 -3.05 2.50 22.73
N LEU A 270 -1.84 2.71 22.21
CA LEU A 270 -1.62 3.67 21.14
C LEU A 270 -2.51 3.29 19.94
N LYS A 271 -3.13 4.28 19.33
CA LYS A 271 -4.01 4.08 18.18
C LYS A 271 -3.62 4.98 17.05
N LEU A 272 -3.52 4.40 15.85
CA LEU A 272 -3.33 5.12 14.59
C LEU A 272 -4.67 5.72 14.15
N ALA A 273 -4.63 6.98 13.72
CA ALA A 273 -5.75 7.65 13.09
C ALA A 273 -5.29 8.49 11.88
N SER A 274 -6.20 8.74 10.95
CA SER A 274 -6.07 9.73 9.87
C SER A 274 -7.10 10.83 10.10
N LYS A 275 -6.78 11.77 10.99
CA LYS A 275 -7.67 12.85 11.46
C LYS A 275 -6.90 14.15 11.60
N ALA A 276 -7.59 15.28 11.49
CA ALA A 276 -7.02 16.60 11.71
C ALA A 276 -6.80 16.95 13.18
N ASN A 277 -6.09 18.05 13.41
CA ASN A 277 -6.02 18.81 14.66
C ASN A 277 -5.44 18.02 15.86
N SER A 278 -4.42 17.22 15.65
CA SER A 278 -3.71 16.53 16.72
C SER A 278 -2.25 16.23 16.40
N GLN A 279 -1.56 15.70 17.38
CA GLN A 279 -0.16 15.34 17.27
C GLN A 279 0.08 14.37 16.09
N VAL A 280 0.96 14.76 15.17
CA VAL A 280 1.45 13.85 14.14
C VAL A 280 2.23 12.69 14.79
N TRP A 281 2.07 11.50 14.28
CA TRP A 281 2.84 10.33 14.77
C TRP A 281 4.24 10.34 14.16
N ASN A 282 5.10 11.13 14.73
CA ASN A 282 6.54 11.15 14.45
C ASN A 282 7.31 10.22 15.42
N TYR A 283 8.63 10.27 15.47
CA TYR A 283 9.48 9.39 16.30
C TYR A 283 9.11 7.90 16.15
N VAL A 284 8.98 7.44 14.92
CA VAL A 284 8.55 6.08 14.59
C VAL A 284 9.45 5.49 13.52
N THR A 285 9.79 4.21 13.64
CA THR A 285 10.55 3.48 12.62
C THR A 285 9.63 2.98 11.50
N GLN A 286 10.19 2.74 10.31
CA GLN A 286 9.41 2.25 9.16
C GLN A 286 8.67 0.95 9.45
N ASN A 287 9.33 0.00 10.11
CA ASN A 287 8.73 -1.28 10.47
C ASN A 287 7.52 -1.10 11.41
N LYS A 288 7.65 -0.21 12.39
CA LYS A 288 6.55 0.13 13.29
C LYS A 288 5.40 0.81 12.54
N ALA A 289 5.70 1.79 11.70
CA ALA A 289 4.72 2.47 10.87
C ALA A 289 3.95 1.48 9.99
N SER A 290 4.66 0.55 9.35
CA SER A 290 4.05 -0.51 8.53
C SER A 290 3.10 -1.39 9.35
N SER A 291 3.55 -1.89 10.50
CA SER A 291 2.70 -2.75 11.35
C SER A 291 1.48 -2.02 11.90
N LEU A 292 1.60 -0.73 12.22
CA LEU A 292 0.47 0.11 12.64
C LEU A 292 -0.55 0.28 11.51
N CYS A 293 -0.10 0.61 10.30
CA CYS A 293 -0.99 0.73 9.15
C CYS A 293 -1.68 -0.59 8.81
N GLN A 294 -0.95 -1.71 8.81
CA GLN A 294 -1.50 -3.04 8.52
C GLN A 294 -2.52 -3.52 9.55
N SER A 295 -2.38 -3.08 10.80
CA SER A 295 -3.31 -3.42 11.88
C SER A 295 -4.48 -2.45 12.04
N MET A 296 -4.49 -1.32 11.32
CA MET A 296 -5.53 -0.29 11.44
C MET A 296 -6.93 -0.84 11.15
N TYR A 297 -7.03 -1.71 10.12
CA TYR A 297 -8.26 -2.39 9.77
C TYR A 297 -8.02 -3.88 9.60
N THR A 298 -8.52 -4.68 10.54
CA THR A 298 -8.45 -6.14 10.50
C THR A 298 -9.81 -6.74 10.23
N ASN A 299 -9.85 -7.87 9.52
CA ASN A 299 -11.10 -8.59 9.20
C ASN A 299 -12.14 -7.75 8.44
N LYS A 300 -11.65 -6.88 7.55
CA LYS A 300 -12.48 -6.06 6.67
C LYS A 300 -12.39 -6.58 5.22
N PRO A 301 -13.39 -6.31 4.35
CA PRO A 301 -13.33 -6.67 2.93
C PRO A 301 -12.39 -5.77 2.11
N PHE A 302 -11.53 -5.03 2.77
CA PHE A 302 -10.47 -4.20 2.20
C PHE A 302 -9.20 -4.32 3.03
N GLU A 303 -8.07 -3.94 2.46
CA GLU A 303 -6.76 -3.95 3.11
C GLU A 303 -6.35 -2.54 3.55
N SER A 304 -5.66 -2.44 4.69
CA SER A 304 -4.89 -1.26 5.07
C SER A 304 -3.41 -1.58 5.10
N ASP A 305 -2.58 -0.62 4.68
CA ASP A 305 -1.13 -0.77 4.63
C ASP A 305 -0.44 0.59 4.77
N LEU A 306 0.88 0.60 4.93
CA LEU A 306 1.70 1.80 4.78
C LEU A 306 1.70 2.23 3.31
N VAL A 307 1.72 3.53 3.04
CA VAL A 307 1.82 4.05 1.68
C VAL A 307 3.03 3.47 0.95
N ASN A 308 2.83 3.06 -0.29
CA ASN A 308 3.88 2.54 -1.16
C ASN A 308 4.22 3.53 -2.29
N SER A 309 5.29 3.26 -3.04
CA SER A 309 5.75 4.15 -4.10
C SER A 309 4.76 4.30 -5.25
N TYR A 310 4.00 3.26 -5.58
CA TYR A 310 2.96 3.33 -6.61
C TYR A 310 1.83 4.27 -6.18
N ALA A 311 1.38 4.14 -4.93
CA ALA A 311 0.34 4.99 -4.37
C ALA A 311 0.80 6.45 -4.29
N TRP A 312 2.03 6.68 -3.80
CA TRP A 312 2.57 8.03 -3.67
C TRP A 312 2.71 8.75 -5.02
N ASP A 313 3.36 8.10 -5.97
CA ASP A 313 3.64 8.69 -7.27
C ASP A 313 2.37 8.90 -8.09
N THR A 314 1.45 7.94 -8.07
CA THR A 314 0.14 8.06 -8.74
C THR A 314 -0.69 9.19 -8.15
N ALA A 315 -0.64 9.40 -6.83
CA ALA A 315 -1.31 10.53 -6.19
C ALA A 315 -0.76 11.87 -6.68
N ILE A 316 0.57 12.01 -6.82
CA ILE A 316 1.18 13.21 -7.41
C ILE A 316 0.67 13.46 -8.83
N ILE A 317 0.58 12.42 -9.66
CA ILE A 317 0.04 12.54 -11.02
C ILE A 317 -1.41 13.03 -10.99
N PHE A 318 -2.24 12.44 -10.13
CA PHE A 318 -3.62 12.88 -9.94
C PHE A 318 -3.71 14.35 -9.53
N PHE A 319 -2.88 14.79 -8.60
CA PHE A 319 -2.83 16.19 -8.18
C PHE A 319 -2.40 17.12 -9.30
N GLN A 320 -1.43 16.74 -10.11
CA GLN A 320 -0.98 17.53 -11.24
C GLN A 320 -2.02 17.63 -12.36
N GLU A 321 -2.89 16.63 -12.51
CA GLU A 321 -3.97 16.65 -13.49
C GLU A 321 -5.20 17.44 -13.02
N PHE A 322 -5.54 17.38 -11.74
CA PHE A 322 -6.83 17.86 -11.23
C PHE A 322 -6.74 18.91 -10.12
N GLY A 323 -5.57 19.15 -9.57
CA GLY A 323 -5.36 20.13 -8.50
C GLY A 323 -5.35 21.58 -8.95
N GLY A 324 -5.68 21.87 -10.20
CA GLY A 324 -5.71 23.24 -10.73
C GLY A 324 -4.34 23.93 -10.63
N ASN A 325 -4.33 25.20 -10.25
CA ASN A 325 -3.08 25.98 -10.11
C ASN A 325 -2.14 25.40 -9.06
N GLU A 326 -2.67 24.88 -7.95
CA GLU A 326 -1.89 24.28 -6.88
C GLU A 326 -1.29 22.92 -7.31
N GLY A 327 -1.94 22.23 -8.24
CA GLY A 327 -1.43 21.00 -8.85
C GLY A 327 -0.28 21.22 -9.81
N ASN A 328 -0.16 22.43 -10.36
CA ASN A 328 0.85 22.71 -11.37
C ASN A 328 2.26 22.49 -10.81
N ASN A 329 2.98 21.52 -11.39
CA ASN A 329 4.33 21.12 -10.94
C ASN A 329 4.39 20.66 -9.46
N TYR A 330 3.33 20.06 -8.94
CA TYR A 330 3.25 19.64 -7.53
C TYR A 330 4.36 18.69 -7.12
N ALA A 331 4.85 17.84 -8.01
CA ALA A 331 6.00 16.99 -7.77
C ALA A 331 7.22 17.72 -7.25
N ASN A 332 7.42 18.98 -7.67
CA ASN A 332 8.53 19.83 -7.28
C ASN A 332 8.14 20.89 -6.24
N LYS A 333 6.94 20.80 -5.68
CA LYS A 333 6.52 21.70 -4.61
C LYS A 333 7.39 21.47 -3.38
N THR A 334 8.08 22.52 -2.96
CA THR A 334 8.91 22.47 -1.76
C THR A 334 8.08 22.71 -0.51
N SER A 335 8.60 22.31 0.64
CA SER A 335 7.95 22.50 1.92
C SER A 335 7.57 23.98 2.15
N VAL A 336 6.31 24.21 2.45
CA VAL A 336 5.75 25.56 2.66
C VAL A 336 5.70 25.95 4.14
N ASN A 337 5.84 24.99 5.04
CA ASN A 337 5.69 25.18 6.48
C ASN A 337 6.92 24.81 7.30
N HIS A 338 8.10 24.81 6.68
CA HIS A 338 9.35 24.44 7.33
C HIS A 338 9.74 25.36 8.51
N SER A 339 9.17 26.54 8.61
CA SER A 339 9.49 27.51 9.66
C SER A 339 8.33 27.79 10.61
N LEU A 340 7.26 27.04 10.57
CA LEU A 340 6.08 27.35 11.38
C LEU A 340 6.35 27.11 12.86
N ALA A 341 5.97 28.11 13.63
CA ALA A 341 5.83 27.99 15.06
C ALA A 341 4.74 26.96 15.31
N ASN A 342 5.18 25.87 15.77
CA ASN A 342 4.39 24.67 15.85
C ASN A 342 3.38 24.66 16.95
N THR A 343 2.39 23.90 16.68
CA THR A 343 1.43 23.40 17.66
C THR A 343 1.70 21.94 18.02
N GLY A 344 2.68 21.33 17.37
CA GLY A 344 3.13 19.96 17.58
C GLY A 344 4.44 19.87 18.36
N THR A 345 5.07 18.71 18.33
CA THR A 345 6.31 18.42 19.04
C THR A 345 7.53 18.88 18.22
N SER A 346 8.31 19.79 18.77
CA SER A 346 9.63 20.18 18.27
C SER A 346 9.70 20.67 16.81
N GLY A 347 8.68 21.38 16.33
CA GLY A 347 8.71 22.04 15.02
C GLY A 347 7.73 21.47 13.99
N THR A 348 7.05 20.37 14.30
CA THR A 348 5.94 19.88 13.47
C THR A 348 4.64 20.57 13.82
N SER A 349 3.75 20.65 12.84
CA SER A 349 2.38 21.09 13.04
C SER A 349 1.47 19.94 13.42
N TYR A 350 0.30 20.25 13.97
CA TYR A 350 -0.76 19.27 14.08
C TYR A 350 -1.26 18.86 12.69
N THR A 351 -1.69 17.62 12.56
CA THR A 351 -2.23 17.08 11.31
C THR A 351 -3.33 17.97 10.74
N GLY A 352 -3.27 18.29 9.45
CA GLY A 352 -4.30 19.05 8.75
C GLY A 352 -4.44 20.53 9.15
N THR A 353 -3.41 21.11 9.77
CA THR A 353 -3.41 22.55 10.14
C THR A 353 -2.72 23.43 9.11
N GLU A 354 -2.11 22.85 8.11
CA GLU A 354 -1.21 23.52 7.21
C GLU A 354 -1.83 23.95 5.88
N LYS A 355 -1.05 24.71 5.13
CA LYS A 355 -1.45 25.31 3.86
C LYS A 355 -1.15 24.43 2.65
N ASP A 356 -0.52 23.29 2.86
CA ASP A 356 -0.28 22.33 1.80
C ASP A 356 -1.45 21.35 1.72
N VAL A 357 -2.48 21.75 1.01
CA VAL A 357 -3.64 20.91 0.72
C VAL A 357 -3.90 20.88 -0.78
N ILE A 358 -4.08 19.69 -1.33
CA ILE A 358 -4.40 19.48 -2.73
C ILE A 358 -5.36 18.32 -2.90
N CYS A 359 -6.42 18.51 -3.68
CA CYS A 359 -7.47 17.48 -3.85
C CYS A 359 -7.86 16.85 -2.51
N ASN A 360 -8.02 17.68 -1.46
CA ASN A 360 -8.33 17.30 -0.08
C ASN A 360 -7.27 16.47 0.65
N VAL A 361 -6.08 16.23 0.10
CA VAL A 361 -4.94 15.61 0.80
C VAL A 361 -4.04 16.67 1.39
N TYR A 362 -3.65 16.50 2.64
CA TYR A 362 -2.83 17.45 3.39
C TYR A 362 -1.38 16.98 3.50
N ASP A 363 -0.47 17.93 3.52
CA ASP A 363 0.91 17.82 4.01
C ASP A 363 1.86 16.89 3.24
N MET A 364 1.55 16.49 1.99
CA MET A 364 2.48 15.64 1.23
C MET A 364 3.78 16.35 0.81
N ALA A 365 3.79 17.68 0.75
CA ALA A 365 4.99 18.47 0.47
C ALA A 365 5.58 19.13 1.72
N SER A 366 5.02 18.91 2.92
CA SER A 366 5.34 19.70 4.11
C SER A 366 5.24 18.88 5.40
N ASN A 367 5.34 19.55 6.56
CA ASN A 367 5.24 19.04 7.92
C ASN A 367 6.25 17.93 8.24
N CYS A 368 6.02 16.68 7.85
CA CYS A 368 6.97 15.58 8.05
C CYS A 368 7.32 14.88 6.75
N PHE A 369 8.54 14.39 6.63
CA PHE A 369 8.83 13.29 5.72
C PHE A 369 7.96 12.10 6.08
N GLU A 370 7.48 11.40 5.06
CA GLU A 370 6.64 10.23 5.27
C GLU A 370 7.36 8.94 4.85
N LEU A 371 7.49 8.04 5.81
CA LEU A 371 7.97 6.68 5.56
C LEU A 371 7.05 5.98 4.58
N SER A 372 7.64 5.27 3.64
CA SER A 372 6.91 4.43 2.68
C SER A 372 7.43 2.99 2.72
N THR A 373 6.73 2.07 2.07
CA THR A 373 7.25 0.70 1.89
C THR A 373 8.34 0.60 0.82
N GLU A 374 8.67 1.72 0.21
CA GLU A 374 9.72 1.83 -0.79
C GLU A 374 11.09 1.58 -0.15
N THR A 375 11.96 0.87 -0.87
CA THR A 375 13.29 0.54 -0.39
C THR A 375 14.37 1.17 -1.24
N ARG A 376 15.57 1.24 -0.69
CA ARG A 376 16.72 1.81 -1.35
C ARG A 376 17.94 0.90 -1.25
N SER A 377 18.70 0.75 -2.34
CA SER A 377 20.02 0.15 -2.28
C SER A 377 21.06 1.17 -1.85
N GLY A 378 21.98 0.77 -1.01
CA GLY A 378 23.17 1.57 -0.66
C GLY A 378 23.43 1.70 0.84
N SER A 379 24.54 2.35 1.18
CA SER A 379 25.09 2.41 2.53
C SER A 379 24.30 3.30 3.50
N TYR A 380 23.34 4.06 3.03
CA TYR A 380 22.56 4.99 3.86
C TYR A 380 21.17 4.47 4.25
N GLY A 381 20.99 3.18 4.18
CA GLY A 381 19.80 2.53 4.71
C GLY A 381 18.74 2.19 3.66
N PRO A 382 17.97 1.16 3.94
CA PRO A 382 17.03 0.58 2.98
C PRO A 382 15.65 1.25 2.97
N CYS A 383 15.37 2.19 3.87
CA CYS A 383 14.09 2.91 3.91
C CYS A 383 14.05 4.09 2.96
N THR A 384 12.87 4.42 2.48
CA THR A 384 12.64 5.64 1.71
C THR A 384 11.61 6.52 2.42
N GLU A 385 12.01 7.75 2.66
CA GLU A 385 11.18 8.86 3.11
C GLU A 385 10.74 9.68 1.91
N ARG A 386 9.49 10.11 1.90
CA ARG A 386 8.86 10.86 0.81
C ARG A 386 8.41 12.23 1.28
N GLY A 387 8.24 13.15 0.34
CA GLY A 387 7.66 14.46 0.60
C GLY A 387 8.61 15.52 1.13
N GLY A 388 8.05 16.59 1.68
CA GLY A 388 8.77 17.64 2.38
C GLY A 388 8.74 17.45 3.90
N ASN A 389 9.43 18.34 4.63
CA ASN A 389 9.37 18.38 6.08
C ASN A 389 9.51 19.79 6.66
N CYS A 390 9.26 19.96 7.94
CA CYS A 390 9.26 21.26 8.64
C CYS A 390 10.63 21.89 8.84
N ILE A 391 11.73 21.21 8.56
CA ILE A 391 13.09 21.74 8.78
C ILE A 391 13.88 21.96 7.49
N ASN A 392 13.42 21.43 6.36
CA ASN A 392 14.17 21.48 5.09
C ASN A 392 13.33 22.12 3.97
N SER A 393 13.63 23.38 3.68
CA SER A 393 12.93 24.14 2.62
C SER A 393 13.25 23.68 1.20
N SER A 394 14.23 22.81 1.00
CA SER A 394 14.63 22.31 -0.33
C SER A 394 14.10 20.92 -0.67
N SER A 395 13.44 20.26 0.28
CA SER A 395 12.76 18.99 0.01
C SER A 395 11.44 19.23 -0.73
N TYR A 396 11.08 18.32 -1.63
CA TYR A 396 9.90 18.46 -2.49
C TYR A 396 9.09 17.17 -2.52
N THR A 397 7.82 17.26 -2.94
CA THR A 397 6.83 16.18 -2.83
C THR A 397 7.30 14.85 -3.43
N SER A 398 7.98 14.87 -4.57
CA SER A 398 8.45 13.66 -5.24
C SER A 398 9.77 13.12 -4.73
N VAL A 399 10.39 13.74 -3.70
CA VAL A 399 11.69 13.30 -3.19
C VAL A 399 11.63 11.85 -2.72
N ARG A 400 12.74 11.16 -2.88
CA ARG A 400 13.03 9.82 -2.35
C ARG A 400 14.29 9.90 -1.53
N TYR A 401 14.14 10.20 -0.26
CA TYR A 401 15.26 10.35 0.66
C TYR A 401 15.54 9.01 1.35
N GLY A 402 16.79 8.56 1.29
CA GLY A 402 17.19 7.31 1.93
C GLY A 402 17.40 7.47 3.42
N SER A 403 16.89 6.54 4.20
CA SER A 403 16.97 6.54 5.65
C SER A 403 17.31 5.16 6.21
N SER A 404 17.84 5.11 7.43
CA SER A 404 18.09 3.84 8.09
C SER A 404 16.79 3.26 8.68
N THR A 405 16.84 1.98 8.96
CA THR A 405 15.73 1.20 9.50
C THR A 405 15.34 1.56 10.91
N THR A 406 16.29 2.11 11.64
CA THR A 406 16.11 2.56 13.02
C THR A 406 15.89 4.07 13.10
N HIS A 407 15.83 4.75 11.93
CA HIS A 407 15.61 6.19 11.91
C HIS A 407 14.19 6.51 12.37
N ALA A 408 14.12 7.25 13.46
CA ALA A 408 12.90 7.75 14.05
C ALA A 408 13.18 9.15 14.57
N ASN A 409 12.55 10.15 13.96
CA ASN A 409 12.87 11.54 14.22
C ASN A 409 11.62 12.41 14.34
N VAL A 410 11.77 13.63 14.83
CA VAL A 410 10.69 14.61 14.97
C VAL A 410 10.00 14.93 13.66
N TYR A 411 10.73 14.99 12.56
CA TYR A 411 10.26 15.37 11.22
C TYR A 411 10.00 14.17 10.29
N VAL A 412 9.87 12.98 10.84
CA VAL A 412 9.56 11.75 10.09
C VAL A 412 8.30 11.14 10.64
N SER A 413 7.31 11.01 9.79
CA SER A 413 5.98 10.44 10.04
C SER A 413 5.65 9.37 8.99
N PHE A 414 4.37 9.09 8.76
CA PHE A 414 3.92 8.11 7.78
C PHE A 414 2.44 8.36 7.44
N ARG A 415 1.93 7.67 6.42
CA ARG A 415 0.53 7.78 5.99
C ARG A 415 -0.05 6.40 5.69
N PRO A 416 -1.24 6.07 6.20
CA PRO A 416 -1.92 4.83 5.83
C PRO A 416 -2.55 4.91 4.44
N LEU A 417 -2.69 3.76 3.79
CA LEU A 417 -3.44 3.58 2.55
C LEU A 417 -4.48 2.48 2.70
N LEU A 418 -5.56 2.54 1.89
CA LEU A 418 -6.57 1.48 1.79
C LEU A 418 -6.73 1.05 0.34
N TYR A 419 -6.93 -0.26 0.13
CA TYR A 419 -7.25 -0.81 -1.18
C TYR A 419 -8.17 -2.03 -1.06
N MET A 420 -8.96 -2.27 -2.08
CA MET A 420 -10.06 -3.26 -2.05
C MET A 420 -9.81 -4.42 -2.97
#